data_4bd5ec30c3d1ef5ce76cf027058ccbea
#
_entry.id   4bd5ec30c3d1ef5ce76cf027058ccbea
#
_cell.length_a   1.000
_cell.length_b   1.000
_cell.length_c   1.000
_cell.angle_alpha   90.00
_cell.angle_beta   90.00
_cell.angle_gamma   90.00
#
_symmetry.space_group_name_H-M   'P 1'
#
loop_
_entity.id
_entity.type
_entity.pdbx_description
1 polymer ?
#
loop_
_entity_poly.entity_id
_entity_poly.type
_entity_poly.pdbx_seq_one_letter_code
_entity_poly.pdbx_strand_id
1 'polypeptide(L)' 'MSESVVAKARISMKLSQSQFAELLGVWGRTLQQWEQGRREPTGAAQTLIKVAIHEPNALRKAVAAAQV' A
#
# COMPACT_ATOMS: atom_id res chain seq x y z
N MET A 1 0.11 -1.05 -21.32
CA MET A 1 -0.77 -1.00 -20.16
C MET A 1 -0.12 -0.23 -19.03
N SER A 2 -0.84 0.69 -18.44
CA SER A 2 -0.26 1.49 -17.38
C SER A 2 -0.12 0.67 -16.11
N GLU A 3 0.89 1.00 -15.34
CA GLU A 3 1.08 0.44 -14.01
C GLU A 3 -0.08 0.82 -13.10
N SER A 4 -0.43 -0.07 -12.19
CA SER A 4 -1.45 0.26 -11.21
C SER A 4 -0.90 1.32 -10.24
N VAL A 5 -1.80 2.16 -9.75
CA VAL A 5 -1.45 3.17 -8.75
C VAL A 5 -0.93 2.50 -7.48
N VAL A 6 -1.52 1.35 -7.14
CA VAL A 6 -1.10 0.61 -5.95
C VAL A 6 0.35 0.14 -6.08
N ALA A 7 0.70 -0.42 -7.24
CA ALA A 7 2.07 -0.87 -7.49
C ALA A 7 3.04 0.30 -7.48
N LYS A 8 2.65 1.43 -8.05
CA LYS A 8 3.49 2.62 -8.04
C LYS A 8 3.78 3.10 -6.62
N ALA A 9 2.76 3.09 -5.76
CA ALA A 9 2.93 3.48 -4.36
C ALA A 9 3.93 2.56 -3.67
N ARG A 10 3.78 1.26 -3.88
CA ARG A 10 4.68 0.28 -3.29
C ARG A 10 6.12 0.47 -3.75
N ILE A 11 6.30 0.59 -5.06
CA ILE A 11 7.62 0.72 -5.65
C ILE A 11 8.30 2.00 -5.18
N SER A 12 7.54 3.09 -5.07
CA SER A 12 8.10 4.36 -4.60
C SER A 12 8.59 4.29 -3.16
N MET A 13 8.04 3.38 -2.37
CA MET A 13 8.50 3.15 -1.00
C MET A 13 9.60 2.08 -0.93
N LYS A 14 9.96 1.49 -2.07
CA LYS A 14 11.00 0.46 -2.16
C LYS A 14 10.67 -0.78 -1.33
N LEU A 15 9.40 -1.15 -1.33
CA LEU A 15 8.92 -2.29 -0.56
C LEU A 15 8.52 -3.44 -1.50
N SER A 16 8.70 -4.67 -1.01
CA SER A 16 8.15 -5.84 -1.68
C SER A 16 6.65 -5.88 -1.48
N GLN A 17 5.97 -6.77 -2.22
CA GLN A 17 4.52 -6.94 -2.02
C GLN A 17 4.20 -7.37 -0.60
N SER A 18 4.97 -8.31 -0.04
CA SER A 18 4.76 -8.75 1.34
C SER A 18 4.92 -7.61 2.33
N GLN A 19 5.96 -6.81 2.14
CA GLN A 19 6.23 -5.69 3.05
C GLN A 19 5.14 -4.63 2.96
N PHE A 20 4.69 -4.32 1.76
CA PHE A 20 3.66 -3.30 1.58
C PHE A 20 2.30 -3.79 2.12
N ALA A 21 1.98 -5.05 1.89
CA ALA A 21 0.76 -5.64 2.44
C ALA A 21 0.78 -5.57 3.97
N GLU A 22 1.90 -5.89 4.58
CA GLU A 22 2.04 -5.80 6.03
C GLU A 22 1.87 -4.37 6.51
N LEU A 23 2.49 -3.42 5.81
CA LEU A 23 2.38 -2.00 6.15
C LEU A 23 0.93 -1.52 6.10
N LEU A 24 0.19 -1.94 5.09
CA LEU A 24 -1.21 -1.54 4.92
C LEU A 24 -2.16 -2.34 5.80
N GLY A 25 -1.71 -3.41 6.41
CA GLY A 25 -2.56 -4.25 7.21
C GLY A 25 -3.51 -5.12 6.40
N VAL A 26 -3.11 -5.51 5.20
CA VAL A 26 -3.92 -6.38 4.33
C VAL A 26 -3.13 -7.64 4.00
N TRP A 27 -3.84 -8.65 3.49
CA TRP A 27 -3.19 -9.88 3.07
C TRP A 27 -2.45 -9.66 1.75
N GLY A 28 -1.36 -10.42 1.58
CA GLY A 28 -0.58 -10.32 0.34
C GLY A 28 -1.41 -10.63 -0.89
N ARG A 29 -2.31 -11.62 -0.80
CA ARG A 29 -3.18 -11.96 -1.92
C ARG A 29 -4.09 -10.80 -2.29
N THR A 30 -4.60 -10.08 -1.30
CA THR A 30 -5.44 -8.91 -1.53
C THR A 30 -4.66 -7.84 -2.27
N LEU A 31 -3.44 -7.56 -1.81
CA LEU A 31 -2.59 -6.58 -2.48
C LEU A 31 -2.29 -6.98 -3.91
N GLN A 32 -2.00 -8.25 -4.15
CA GLN A 32 -1.75 -8.75 -5.50
C GLN A 32 -2.94 -8.49 -6.42
N GLN A 33 -4.15 -8.74 -5.92
CA GLN A 33 -5.36 -8.51 -6.71
C GLN A 33 -5.53 -7.04 -7.06
N TRP A 34 -5.21 -6.16 -6.14
CA TRP A 34 -5.26 -4.72 -6.41
C TRP A 34 -4.23 -4.32 -7.46
N GLU A 35 -3.01 -4.85 -7.37
CA GLU A 35 -1.95 -4.51 -8.33
C GLU A 35 -2.25 -5.06 -9.71
N GLN A 36 -2.94 -6.18 -9.79
CA GLN A 36 -3.32 -6.80 -11.05
C GLN A 36 -4.59 -6.21 -11.65
N GLY A 37 -5.26 -5.32 -10.92
CA GLY A 37 -6.49 -4.70 -11.38
C GLY A 37 -7.71 -5.59 -11.30
N ARG A 38 -7.63 -6.70 -10.58
CA ARG A 38 -8.75 -7.63 -10.44
C ARG A 38 -9.76 -7.18 -9.40
N ARG A 39 -9.30 -6.40 -8.43
CA ARG A 39 -10.14 -5.82 -7.40
C ARG A 39 -9.65 -4.42 -7.11
N GLU A 40 -10.58 -3.58 -6.68
CA GLU A 40 -10.24 -2.22 -6.28
C GLU A 40 -10.04 -2.16 -4.78
N PRO A 41 -9.08 -1.35 -4.29
CA PRO A 41 -8.95 -1.12 -2.86
C PRO A 41 -10.20 -0.50 -2.27
N THR A 42 -10.50 -0.83 -1.02
CA THR A 42 -11.58 -0.18 -0.28
C THR A 42 -11.26 1.30 -0.09
N GLY A 43 -12.27 2.09 0.34
CA GLY A 43 -12.08 3.51 0.58
C GLY A 43 -10.95 3.81 1.55
N ALA A 44 -10.91 3.09 2.68
CA ALA A 44 -9.85 3.27 3.66
C ALA A 44 -8.48 2.92 3.08
N ALA A 45 -8.39 1.83 2.32
CA ALA A 45 -7.13 1.44 1.69
C ALA A 45 -6.71 2.45 0.64
N GLN A 46 -7.65 3.02 -0.11
CA GLN A 46 -7.32 4.07 -1.08
C GLN A 46 -6.69 5.28 -0.41
N THR A 47 -7.20 5.66 0.75
CA THR A 47 -6.64 6.77 1.51
C THR A 47 -5.21 6.46 1.95
N LEU A 48 -4.98 5.24 2.45
CA LEU A 48 -3.63 4.84 2.86
C LEU A 48 -2.66 4.83 1.68
N ILE A 49 -3.14 4.39 0.52
CA ILE A 49 -2.31 4.37 -0.69
C ILE A 49 -1.94 5.80 -1.09
N LYS A 50 -2.86 6.75 -1.00
CA LYS A 50 -2.58 8.15 -1.26
C LYS A 50 -1.53 8.69 -0.30
N VAL A 51 -1.62 8.32 0.98
CA VAL A 51 -0.63 8.72 1.96
C VAL A 51 0.74 8.13 1.61
N ALA A 52 0.76 6.87 1.17
CA ALA A 52 2.00 6.21 0.76
C ALA A 52 2.67 6.94 -0.40
N ILE A 53 1.87 7.48 -1.33
CA ILE A 53 2.40 8.20 -2.48
C ILE A 53 2.93 9.57 -2.09
N HIS A 54 2.18 10.31 -1.29
CA HIS A 54 2.45 11.70 -1.03
C HIS A 54 3.23 11.95 0.26
N GLU A 55 3.05 11.10 1.26
CA GLU A 55 3.66 11.25 2.57
C GLU A 55 4.12 9.90 3.13
N PRO A 56 5.05 9.24 2.44
CA PRO A 56 5.46 7.88 2.85
C PRO A 56 6.06 7.83 4.25
N ASN A 57 6.79 8.87 4.65
CA ASN A 57 7.39 8.88 5.98
C ASN A 57 6.33 8.98 7.07
N ALA A 58 5.26 9.73 6.81
CA ALA A 58 4.16 9.83 7.76
C ALA A 58 3.49 8.48 7.96
N LEU A 59 3.30 7.73 6.88
CA LEU A 59 2.71 6.40 6.95
C LEU A 59 3.60 5.46 7.76
N ARG A 60 4.90 5.47 7.51
CA ARG A 60 5.84 4.62 8.26
C ARG A 60 5.82 4.94 9.74
N LYS A 61 5.81 6.22 10.08
CA LYS A 61 5.77 6.65 11.47
C LYS A 61 4.47 6.25 12.16
N ALA A 62 3.35 6.40 11.46
CA ALA A 62 2.06 6.05 12.02
C ALA A 62 1.97 4.55 12.32
N VAL A 63 2.45 3.72 11.39
CA VAL A 63 2.41 2.27 11.58
C VAL A 63 3.36 1.85 12.70
N ALA A 64 4.55 2.42 12.76
CA ALA A 64 5.51 2.12 13.81
C ALA A 64 4.96 2.50 15.19
N ALA A 65 4.31 3.66 15.30
CA ALA A 65 3.71 4.10 16.56
C ALA A 65 2.58 3.18 17.00
N ALA A 66 1.80 2.66 16.04
CA ALA A 66 0.67 1.80 16.35
C ALA A 66 1.08 0.43 16.86
N GLN A 67 2.34 0.06 16.70
CA GLN A 67 2.85 -1.24 17.15
C GLN A 67 3.31 -1.24 18.61
N VAL A 68 3.24 -0.14 19.27
CA VAL A 68 3.68 -0.03 20.65
C VAL A 68 2.73 -0.74 21.61
#